data_629f9d68a41803a8f2df46ad623c2e51
#
_entry.id   629f9d68a41803a8f2df46ad623c2e51
#
_cell.length_a   1.000
_cell.length_b   1.000
_cell.length_c   1.000
_cell.angle_alpha   90.00
_cell.angle_beta   90.00
_cell.angle_gamma   90.00
#
_symmetry.space_group_name_H-M   'P 1'
#
loop_
_entity.id
_entity.type
_entity.pdbx_description
1 polymer ?
#
loop_
_entity_poly.entity_id
_entity_poly.type
_entity_poly.pdbx_seq_one_letter_code
_entity_poly.pdbx_strand_id
1 'polypeptide(L)'
;MLALISKLNAIMTKISTFILALLAFFVLSCAEDSADISAAASSGTGVGGSLARFTIIGDYLYTVDNTTLATFDISAPEAPEKIDETVVTRGVETIFPLKDHLLLGTQNGMYIYRVSDNGLPAYVSEYQHVVSCDPVVANQNYAYVTLRVSECREAAAGAANTLDVIDISNIESPNLVNSLSLDGPYGLGLDGNVLFVCEGSNGLRVFNLDDPESPEEIRYLNDINAIDVIPLGGTLLVVGTDALIQLDYTDINNIQVISVMSIGA
;
A
#
# COMPACT_ATOMS: atom_id res chain seq x y z
N MET A 1 62.46 49.30 21.87
CA MET A 1 61.32 49.49 20.94
C MET A 1 61.25 48.40 19.88
N LEU A 2 62.34 48.08 19.17
CA LEU A 2 62.34 47.03 18.12
C LEU A 2 61.94 45.60 18.60
N ALA A 3 62.41 45.19 19.78
CA ALA A 3 62.09 43.85 20.32
C ALA A 3 60.62 43.65 20.69
N LEU A 4 59.85 44.70 20.99
CA LEU A 4 58.46 44.64 21.30
C LEU A 4 57.62 44.50 20.04
N ILE A 5 58.03 45.15 18.94
CA ILE A 5 57.37 45.07 17.62
C ILE A 5 57.56 43.67 17.03
N SER A 6 58.74 43.03 17.19
CA SER A 6 58.99 41.67 16.68
C SER A 6 58.15 40.62 17.43
N LYS A 7 57.94 40.76 18.74
CA LYS A 7 57.06 39.86 19.51
C LYS A 7 55.58 40.05 19.13
N LEU A 8 55.15 41.25 18.86
CA LEU A 8 53.77 41.57 18.46
C LEU A 8 53.44 40.95 17.07
N ASN A 9 54.40 41.07 16.12
CA ASN A 9 54.24 40.47 14.79
C ASN A 9 54.23 38.91 14.85
N ALA A 10 55.02 38.31 15.73
CA ALA A 10 55.03 36.84 15.92
C ALA A 10 53.71 36.32 16.54
N ILE A 11 53.07 37.11 17.41
CA ILE A 11 51.79 36.78 17.99
C ILE A 11 50.67 36.95 16.95
N MET A 12 50.69 38.00 16.17
CA MET A 12 49.70 38.25 15.11
C MET A 12 49.75 37.18 14.00
N THR A 13 50.94 36.73 13.59
CA THR A 13 51.06 35.61 12.64
C THR A 13 50.56 34.30 13.19
N LYS A 14 50.78 33.97 14.45
CA LYS A 14 50.20 32.78 15.09
C LYS A 14 48.71 32.82 15.22
N ILE A 15 48.09 33.98 15.51
CA ILE A 15 46.65 34.16 15.60
C ILE A 15 46.02 34.03 14.18
N SER A 16 46.67 34.65 13.16
CA SER A 16 46.19 34.57 11.78
C SER A 16 46.22 33.11 11.24
N THR A 17 47.27 32.35 11.52
CA THR A 17 47.34 30.94 11.12
C THR A 17 46.35 30.08 11.87
N PHE A 18 46.05 30.40 13.14
CA PHE A 18 45.03 29.64 13.91
C PHE A 18 43.61 29.94 13.42
N ILE A 19 43.33 31.18 13.06
CA ILE A 19 42.01 31.57 12.47
C ILE A 19 41.86 30.95 11.08
N LEU A 20 42.92 30.91 10.26
CA LEU A 20 42.88 30.28 8.94
C LEU A 20 42.69 28.77 9.04
N ALA A 21 43.29 28.08 10.02
CA ALA A 21 43.09 26.69 10.29
C ALA A 21 41.68 26.37 10.83
N LEU A 22 41.12 27.28 11.65
CA LEU A 22 39.74 27.15 12.15
C LEU A 22 38.70 27.37 11.05
N LEU A 23 38.96 28.29 10.09
CA LEU A 23 38.08 28.51 8.93
C LEU A 23 38.11 27.33 7.96
N ALA A 24 39.25 26.64 7.82
CA ALA A 24 39.37 25.46 6.97
C ALA A 24 38.60 24.25 7.53
N PHE A 25 38.35 24.20 8.85
CA PHE A 25 37.56 23.14 9.47
C PHE A 25 36.05 23.32 9.30
N PHE A 26 35.59 24.58 9.03
CA PHE A 26 34.15 24.85 8.80
C PHE A 26 33.67 24.57 7.38
N VAL A 27 34.55 24.40 6.40
CA VAL A 27 34.18 24.06 5.00
C VAL A 27 34.17 22.59 4.70
N LEU A 28 34.49 21.69 5.67
CA LEU A 28 34.41 20.25 5.50
C LEU A 28 33.17 19.59 6.17
N SER A 29 32.19 20.40 6.59
CA SER A 29 30.95 19.89 7.22
C SER A 29 29.72 20.14 6.34
N CYS A 30 29.84 20.01 5.02
CA CYS A 30 28.77 19.61 4.13
C CYS A 30 29.19 18.29 3.48
N ALA A 31 29.21 17.21 4.27
CA ALA A 31 28.92 15.91 3.70
C ALA A 31 27.43 15.98 3.39
N GLU A 32 27.06 16.13 2.13
CA GLU A 32 25.83 15.58 1.61
C GLU A 32 25.87 14.11 2.00
N ASP A 33 25.06 13.72 3.00
CA ASP A 33 24.56 12.38 3.09
C ASP A 33 23.67 12.17 1.83
N SER A 34 24.35 12.00 0.70
CA SER A 34 23.83 11.15 -0.33
C SER A 34 23.83 9.77 0.32
N ALA A 35 22.75 9.43 1.05
CA ALA A 35 22.39 8.07 1.16
C ALA A 35 22.34 7.58 -0.29
N ASP A 36 23.37 6.89 -0.73
CA ASP A 36 23.26 5.91 -1.78
C ASP A 36 22.18 4.94 -1.29
N ILE A 37 20.92 5.32 -1.53
CA ILE A 37 19.89 4.34 -1.76
C ILE A 37 20.35 3.67 -3.05
N SER A 38 21.28 2.73 -2.93
CA SER A 38 21.31 1.61 -3.83
C SER A 38 19.96 0.94 -3.61
N ALA A 39 18.95 1.47 -4.29
CA ALA A 39 17.77 0.72 -4.60
C ALA A 39 18.31 -0.51 -5.30
N ALA A 40 18.56 -1.58 -4.53
CA ALA A 40 18.43 -2.90 -5.07
C ALA A 40 17.06 -2.81 -5.74
N ALA A 41 17.06 -2.81 -7.07
CA ALA A 41 15.88 -3.01 -7.86
C ALA A 41 15.38 -4.41 -7.49
N SER A 42 14.70 -4.51 -6.32
CA SER A 42 13.75 -5.55 -6.13
C SER A 42 12.69 -5.23 -7.20
N SER A 43 12.43 -6.18 -8.06
CA SER A 43 11.24 -6.22 -8.90
C SER A 43 10.02 -6.28 -7.96
N GLY A 44 9.83 -5.23 -7.15
CA GLY A 44 8.81 -5.12 -6.16
C GLY A 44 7.61 -4.42 -6.78
N THR A 45 6.48 -5.07 -6.74
CA THR A 45 5.18 -4.40 -6.82
C THR A 45 5.14 -3.32 -5.74
N GLY A 46 4.68 -2.12 -6.09
CA GLY A 46 4.46 -1.07 -5.08
C GLY A 46 3.48 -1.58 -4.02
N VAL A 47 3.81 -1.39 -2.74
CA VAL A 47 2.92 -1.79 -1.64
C VAL A 47 1.88 -0.68 -1.48
N GLY A 48 0.66 -0.95 -1.93
CA GLY A 48 -0.52 -0.08 -1.72
C GLY A 48 -1.52 -0.78 -0.80
N GLY A 49 -2.43 -0.03 -0.17
CA GLY A 49 -3.60 -0.59 0.48
C GLY A 49 -4.59 -1.14 -0.55
N SER A 50 -5.57 -1.90 -0.10
CA SER A 50 -6.59 -2.51 -0.97
C SER A 50 -7.50 -1.48 -1.65
N LEU A 51 -7.54 -0.25 -1.14
CA LEU A 51 -8.25 0.88 -1.76
C LEU A 51 -7.40 1.63 -2.79
N ALA A 52 -6.21 1.11 -3.14
CA ALA A 52 -5.36 1.74 -4.12
C ALA A 52 -6.00 1.78 -5.51
N ARG A 53 -5.81 2.89 -6.22
CA ARG A 53 -6.25 3.10 -7.61
C ARG A 53 -5.09 3.06 -8.59
N PHE A 54 -3.92 2.69 -8.14
CA PHE A 54 -2.75 2.49 -8.98
C PHE A 54 -1.86 1.39 -8.38
N THR A 55 -1.08 0.76 -9.24
CA THR A 55 -0.05 -0.21 -8.85
C THR A 55 1.09 -0.24 -9.87
N ILE A 56 2.20 -0.84 -9.48
CA ILE A 56 3.37 -1.01 -10.35
C ILE A 56 3.68 -2.51 -10.45
N ILE A 57 3.89 -2.98 -11.68
CA ILE A 57 4.44 -4.31 -11.98
C ILE A 57 5.62 -4.11 -12.93
N GLY A 58 6.84 -4.41 -12.46
CA GLY A 58 8.06 -4.17 -13.24
C GLY A 58 8.22 -2.68 -13.60
N ASP A 59 8.39 -2.40 -14.86
CA ASP A 59 8.58 -1.04 -15.41
C ASP A 59 7.26 -0.37 -15.85
N TYR A 60 6.10 -0.89 -15.39
CA TYR A 60 4.79 -0.40 -15.79
C TYR A 60 3.96 0.05 -14.60
N LEU A 61 3.43 1.27 -14.68
CA LEU A 61 2.43 1.81 -13.75
C LEU A 61 1.03 1.61 -14.35
N TYR A 62 0.15 1.04 -13.56
CA TYR A 62 -1.27 0.85 -13.87
C TYR A 62 -2.11 1.75 -13.00
N THR A 63 -3.04 2.46 -13.61
CA THR A 63 -4.00 3.31 -12.88
C THR A 63 -5.42 2.98 -13.32
N VAL A 64 -6.35 3.01 -12.38
CA VAL A 64 -7.77 2.82 -12.68
C VAL A 64 -8.56 4.08 -12.36
N ASP A 65 -9.53 4.36 -13.19
CA ASP A 65 -10.63 5.26 -12.86
C ASP A 65 -11.97 4.49 -12.89
N ASN A 66 -13.09 5.18 -12.85
CA ASN A 66 -14.40 4.54 -12.79
C ASN A 66 -14.70 3.57 -13.98
N THR A 67 -14.00 3.67 -15.09
CA THR A 67 -14.31 2.91 -16.32
C THR A 67 -13.10 2.36 -17.04
N THR A 68 -11.90 2.83 -16.75
CA THR A 68 -10.71 2.51 -17.54
C THR A 68 -9.55 2.02 -16.68
N LEU A 69 -8.71 1.21 -17.31
CA LEU A 69 -7.38 0.80 -16.85
C LEU A 69 -6.37 1.43 -17.82
N ALA A 70 -5.56 2.36 -17.32
CA ALA A 70 -4.49 2.98 -18.10
C ALA A 70 -3.14 2.41 -17.70
N THR A 71 -2.28 2.20 -18.72
CA THR A 71 -0.92 1.68 -18.56
C THR A 71 0.09 2.74 -18.98
N PHE A 72 1.11 2.93 -18.13
CA PHE A 72 2.23 3.84 -18.38
C PHE A 72 3.53 3.04 -18.33
N ASP A 73 4.39 3.23 -19.31
CA ASP A 73 5.80 2.82 -19.25
C ASP A 73 6.56 3.83 -18.36
N ILE A 74 7.19 3.33 -17.32
CA ILE A 74 7.97 4.10 -16.35
C ILE A 74 9.44 3.64 -16.32
N SER A 75 9.90 2.91 -17.33
CA SER A 75 11.30 2.49 -17.47
C SER A 75 12.26 3.67 -17.54
N ALA A 76 11.78 4.84 -18.02
CA ALA A 76 12.45 6.13 -17.93
C ALA A 76 11.69 7.02 -16.92
N PRO A 77 12.07 7.05 -15.63
CA PRO A 77 11.30 7.75 -14.59
C PRO A 77 11.09 9.24 -14.83
N GLU A 78 12.02 9.88 -15.54
CA GLU A 78 11.95 11.31 -15.91
C GLU A 78 11.04 11.59 -17.11
N ALA A 79 10.59 10.54 -17.82
CA ALA A 79 9.77 10.66 -19.01
C ALA A 79 8.74 9.51 -19.12
N PRO A 80 7.79 9.35 -18.16
CA PRO A 80 6.79 8.33 -18.22
C PRO A 80 5.88 8.51 -19.45
N GLU A 81 5.56 7.42 -20.13
CA GLU A 81 4.74 7.41 -21.34
C GLU A 81 3.48 6.57 -21.16
N LYS A 82 2.30 7.14 -21.48
CA LYS A 82 1.06 6.35 -21.53
C LYS A 82 1.06 5.49 -22.79
N ILE A 83 1.08 4.18 -22.62
CA ILE A 83 1.17 3.20 -23.73
C ILE A 83 -0.15 2.50 -24.04
N ASP A 84 -1.11 2.47 -23.07
CA ASP A 84 -2.42 1.86 -23.29
C ASP A 84 -3.52 2.49 -22.43
N GLU A 85 -4.77 2.34 -22.89
CA GLU A 85 -5.98 2.62 -22.13
C GLU A 85 -7.08 1.63 -22.54
N THR A 86 -7.38 0.72 -21.64
CA THR A 86 -8.41 -0.31 -21.83
C THR A 86 -9.69 0.11 -21.10
N VAL A 87 -10.83 0.09 -21.79
CA VAL A 87 -12.15 0.21 -21.16
C VAL A 87 -12.48 -1.12 -20.49
N VAL A 88 -12.66 -1.09 -19.16
CA VAL A 88 -12.95 -2.29 -18.36
C VAL A 88 -14.46 -2.47 -18.22
N THR A 89 -15.07 -1.76 -17.28
CA THR A 89 -16.50 -1.76 -16.94
C THR A 89 -16.80 -0.49 -16.15
N ARG A 90 -18.04 -0.30 -15.76
CA ARG A 90 -18.37 0.78 -14.82
C ARG A 90 -18.09 0.38 -13.38
N GLY A 91 -17.74 1.36 -12.55
CA GLY A 91 -17.56 1.17 -11.12
C GLY A 91 -16.26 0.48 -10.73
N VAL A 92 -15.18 0.65 -11.53
CA VAL A 92 -13.84 0.22 -11.12
C VAL A 92 -13.37 1.10 -9.97
N GLU A 93 -13.07 0.51 -8.83
CA GLU A 93 -12.75 1.23 -7.61
C GLU A 93 -11.33 0.99 -7.15
N THR A 94 -10.82 -0.23 -7.31
CA THR A 94 -9.51 -0.64 -6.78
C THR A 94 -8.73 -1.50 -7.74
N ILE A 95 -7.41 -1.57 -7.53
CA ILE A 95 -6.49 -2.41 -8.29
C ILE A 95 -5.50 -3.08 -7.36
N PHE A 96 -5.34 -4.39 -7.49
CA PHE A 96 -4.39 -5.19 -6.72
C PHE A 96 -3.49 -6.01 -7.64
N PRO A 97 -2.16 -5.95 -7.48
CA PRO A 97 -1.21 -6.73 -8.27
C PRO A 97 -1.05 -8.14 -7.70
N LEU A 98 -1.14 -9.15 -8.57
CA LEU A 98 -0.87 -10.54 -8.22
C LEU A 98 0.06 -11.17 -9.26
N LYS A 99 1.37 -11.12 -9.02
CA LYS A 99 2.41 -11.57 -9.98
C LYS A 99 2.27 -10.82 -11.32
N ASP A 100 1.94 -11.54 -12.40
CA ASP A 100 1.67 -11.03 -13.75
C ASP A 100 0.17 -10.73 -13.98
N HIS A 101 -0.64 -10.64 -12.92
CA HIS A 101 -2.06 -10.33 -13.01
C HIS A 101 -2.41 -9.06 -12.26
N LEU A 102 -3.47 -8.42 -12.73
CA LEU A 102 -4.15 -7.31 -12.04
C LEU A 102 -5.56 -7.78 -11.66
N LEU A 103 -5.89 -7.68 -10.39
CA LEU A 103 -7.23 -7.89 -9.86
C LEU A 103 -7.87 -6.51 -9.68
N LEU A 104 -8.97 -6.27 -10.37
CA LEU A 104 -9.71 -5.01 -10.30
C LEU A 104 -10.98 -5.22 -9.49
N GLY A 105 -11.10 -4.56 -8.36
CA GLY A 105 -12.34 -4.49 -7.60
C GLY A 105 -13.30 -3.51 -8.25
N THR A 106 -14.54 -3.96 -8.45
CA THR A 106 -15.59 -3.16 -9.10
C THR A 106 -16.90 -3.29 -8.34
N GLN A 107 -17.90 -2.48 -8.69
CA GLN A 107 -19.22 -2.56 -8.08
C GLN A 107 -19.98 -3.86 -8.38
N ASN A 108 -19.55 -4.66 -9.35
CA ASN A 108 -20.25 -5.87 -9.79
C ASN A 108 -19.42 -7.15 -9.65
N GLY A 109 -18.18 -7.04 -9.18
CA GLY A 109 -17.30 -8.19 -9.09
C GLY A 109 -15.81 -7.84 -9.15
N MET A 110 -15.02 -8.89 -9.14
CA MET A 110 -13.59 -8.82 -9.32
C MET A 110 -13.25 -9.21 -10.76
N TYR A 111 -12.59 -8.32 -11.52
CA TYR A 111 -12.10 -8.59 -12.86
C TYR A 111 -10.62 -8.91 -12.83
N ILE A 112 -10.20 -9.88 -13.63
CA ILE A 112 -8.82 -10.36 -13.68
C ILE A 112 -8.24 -10.09 -15.07
N TYR A 113 -7.10 -9.40 -15.09
CA TYR A 113 -6.30 -9.12 -16.28
C TYR A 113 -4.93 -9.73 -16.12
N ARG A 114 -4.39 -10.31 -17.21
CA ARG A 114 -2.98 -10.72 -17.28
C ARG A 114 -2.17 -9.62 -17.94
N VAL A 115 -1.03 -9.31 -17.35
CA VAL A 115 -0.04 -8.39 -17.92
C VAL A 115 0.95 -9.17 -18.77
N SER A 116 1.11 -8.79 -20.02
CA SER A 116 2.11 -9.34 -20.92
C SER A 116 3.50 -8.73 -20.68
N ASP A 117 4.54 -9.32 -21.27
CA ASP A 117 5.92 -8.84 -21.12
C ASP A 117 6.13 -7.38 -21.57
N ASN A 118 5.28 -6.88 -22.47
CA ASN A 118 5.28 -5.48 -22.92
C ASN A 118 4.32 -4.58 -22.14
N GLY A 119 3.88 -5.01 -20.96
CA GLY A 119 3.06 -4.23 -20.03
C GLY A 119 1.57 -4.18 -20.37
N LEU A 120 1.13 -4.71 -21.52
CA LEU A 120 -0.27 -4.59 -21.93
C LEU A 120 -1.18 -5.55 -21.16
N PRO A 121 -2.28 -5.07 -20.53
CA PRO A 121 -3.24 -5.90 -19.84
C PRO A 121 -4.19 -6.58 -20.82
N ALA A 122 -4.47 -7.86 -20.60
CA ALA A 122 -5.46 -8.64 -21.35
C ALA A 122 -6.45 -9.28 -20.39
N TYR A 123 -7.74 -9.14 -20.67
CA TYR A 123 -8.80 -9.77 -19.88
C TYR A 123 -8.64 -11.29 -19.82
N VAL A 124 -8.81 -11.84 -18.62
CA VAL A 124 -8.75 -13.29 -18.36
C VAL A 124 -10.11 -13.82 -17.94
N SER A 125 -10.65 -13.29 -16.83
CA SER A 125 -11.88 -13.80 -16.22
C SER A 125 -12.47 -12.76 -15.27
N GLU A 126 -13.63 -13.10 -14.71
CA GLU A 126 -14.26 -12.31 -13.67
C GLU A 126 -14.97 -13.20 -12.65
N TYR A 127 -15.05 -12.76 -11.39
CA TYR A 127 -15.96 -13.25 -10.38
C TYR A 127 -17.07 -12.22 -10.19
N GLN A 128 -18.29 -12.59 -10.48
CA GLN A 128 -19.46 -11.71 -10.34
C GLN A 128 -20.14 -11.92 -8.98
N HIS A 129 -20.56 -10.86 -8.35
CA HIS A 129 -21.37 -10.84 -7.14
C HIS A 129 -22.46 -9.78 -7.22
N VAL A 130 -23.26 -9.71 -6.17
CA VAL A 130 -24.28 -8.66 -6.01
C VAL A 130 -23.59 -7.31 -5.83
N VAL A 131 -24.16 -6.23 -6.38
CA VAL A 131 -23.61 -4.86 -6.37
C VAL A 131 -23.15 -4.41 -4.99
N SER A 132 -21.87 -4.10 -4.85
CA SER A 132 -21.19 -3.72 -3.62
C SER A 132 -19.93 -2.89 -3.92
N CYS A 133 -19.24 -2.36 -2.91
CA CYS A 133 -17.96 -1.66 -3.06
C CYS A 133 -16.84 -2.58 -2.58
N ASP A 134 -15.91 -2.94 -3.45
CA ASP A 134 -15.12 -4.15 -3.30
C ASP A 134 -13.62 -3.94 -3.38
N PRO A 135 -12.96 -3.59 -2.26
CA PRO A 135 -11.53 -3.78 -2.14
C PRO A 135 -11.16 -5.26 -2.21
N VAL A 136 -10.03 -5.55 -2.84
CA VAL A 136 -9.49 -6.91 -2.98
C VAL A 136 -8.03 -6.97 -2.58
N VAL A 137 -7.66 -8.05 -1.88
CA VAL A 137 -6.28 -8.52 -1.75
C VAL A 137 -6.22 -10.01 -2.08
N ALA A 138 -5.07 -10.51 -2.49
CA ALA A 138 -4.94 -11.90 -2.86
C ALA A 138 -3.57 -12.48 -2.50
N ASN A 139 -3.53 -13.76 -2.23
CA ASN A 139 -2.34 -14.58 -2.28
C ASN A 139 -2.35 -15.43 -3.56
N GLN A 140 -1.48 -16.42 -3.64
CA GLN A 140 -1.32 -17.23 -4.86
C GLN A 140 -2.61 -17.96 -5.29
N ASN A 141 -3.45 -18.38 -4.35
CA ASN A 141 -4.58 -19.29 -4.62
C ASN A 141 -5.94 -18.71 -4.21
N TYR A 142 -5.96 -17.68 -3.37
CA TYR A 142 -7.20 -17.11 -2.84
C TYR A 142 -7.19 -15.59 -2.94
N ALA A 143 -8.33 -15.02 -3.32
CA ALA A 143 -8.62 -13.62 -3.18
C ALA A 143 -9.60 -13.41 -2.03
N TYR A 144 -9.39 -12.34 -1.28
CA TYR A 144 -10.25 -11.89 -0.18
C TYR A 144 -10.85 -10.56 -0.57
N VAL A 145 -12.17 -10.48 -0.55
CA VAL A 145 -12.94 -9.31 -1.01
C VAL A 145 -13.89 -8.90 0.10
N THR A 146 -13.86 -7.63 0.47
CA THR A 146 -14.85 -7.08 1.39
C THR A 146 -16.01 -6.48 0.62
N LEU A 147 -17.22 -6.93 0.92
CA LEU A 147 -18.46 -6.42 0.33
C LEU A 147 -19.16 -5.50 1.33
N ARG A 148 -19.33 -4.21 0.97
CA ARG A 148 -20.00 -3.21 1.81
C ARG A 148 -21.23 -2.64 1.12
N VAL A 149 -22.38 -2.82 1.76
CA VAL A 149 -23.70 -2.47 1.21
C VAL A 149 -24.11 -1.04 1.51
N SER A 150 -23.66 -0.47 2.65
CA SER A 150 -24.25 0.76 3.23
C SER A 150 -23.96 2.05 2.49
N GLU A 151 -22.96 2.10 1.59
CA GLU A 151 -22.56 3.32 0.88
C GLU A 151 -22.51 3.15 -0.64
N CYS A 152 -22.82 1.97 -1.13
CA CYS A 152 -22.92 1.72 -2.56
C CYS A 152 -24.30 2.14 -3.07
N ARG A 153 -24.34 2.94 -4.12
CA ARG A 153 -25.54 3.63 -4.63
C ARG A 153 -26.68 2.71 -5.04
N GLU A 154 -26.45 1.41 -5.26
CA GLU A 154 -27.44 0.48 -5.80
C GLU A 154 -27.36 -0.91 -5.13
N ALA A 155 -27.17 -0.96 -3.80
CA ALA A 155 -27.15 -2.24 -3.11
C ALA A 155 -28.45 -3.01 -3.36
N ALA A 156 -28.34 -4.25 -3.82
CA ALA A 156 -29.50 -5.10 -4.07
C ALA A 156 -30.20 -5.45 -2.76
N ALA A 157 -31.52 -5.60 -2.82
CA ALA A 157 -32.29 -6.04 -1.67
C ALA A 157 -31.81 -7.42 -1.19
N GLY A 158 -31.37 -7.50 0.07
CA GLY A 158 -30.84 -8.72 0.67
C GLY A 158 -29.30 -8.87 0.59
N ALA A 159 -28.59 -7.90 0.02
CA ALA A 159 -27.12 -7.87 0.12
C ALA A 159 -26.70 -7.67 1.58
N ALA A 160 -25.60 -8.28 1.98
CA ALA A 160 -25.04 -8.22 3.32
C ALA A 160 -23.57 -7.75 3.25
N ASN A 161 -23.10 -7.16 4.34
CA ASN A 161 -21.68 -6.89 4.50
C ASN A 161 -20.94 -8.20 4.76
N THR A 162 -19.98 -8.52 3.92
CA THR A 162 -19.24 -9.79 4.03
C THR A 162 -17.75 -9.62 3.76
N LEU A 163 -16.99 -10.63 4.19
CA LEU A 163 -15.68 -10.98 3.69
C LEU A 163 -15.86 -12.25 2.85
N ASP A 164 -15.73 -12.13 1.55
CA ASP A 164 -15.81 -13.26 0.63
C ASP A 164 -14.41 -13.83 0.38
N VAL A 165 -14.31 -15.15 0.41
CA VAL A 165 -13.11 -15.92 0.07
C VAL A 165 -13.34 -16.59 -1.28
N ILE A 166 -12.49 -16.23 -2.25
CA ILE A 166 -12.61 -16.66 -3.64
C ILE A 166 -11.40 -17.54 -3.98
N ASP A 167 -11.63 -18.79 -4.37
CA ASP A 167 -10.58 -19.64 -4.93
C ASP A 167 -10.23 -19.15 -6.34
N ILE A 168 -8.97 -18.75 -6.51
CA ILE A 168 -8.36 -18.30 -7.75
C ILE A 168 -7.21 -19.22 -8.20
N SER A 169 -7.11 -20.43 -7.65
CA SER A 169 -6.12 -21.44 -8.06
C SER A 169 -6.24 -21.75 -9.56
N ASN A 170 -7.44 -21.74 -10.10
CA ASN A 170 -7.72 -21.60 -11.51
C ASN A 170 -8.14 -20.16 -11.83
N ILE A 171 -7.18 -19.34 -12.21
CA ILE A 171 -7.39 -17.91 -12.47
C ILE A 171 -8.39 -17.63 -13.60
N GLU A 172 -8.65 -18.61 -14.48
CA GLU A 172 -9.63 -18.52 -15.58
C GLU A 172 -11.07 -18.82 -15.13
N SER A 173 -11.24 -19.35 -13.91
CA SER A 173 -12.57 -19.72 -13.38
C SER A 173 -12.60 -19.53 -11.86
N PRO A 174 -12.52 -18.28 -11.35
CA PRO A 174 -12.58 -18.00 -9.92
C PRO A 174 -13.96 -18.39 -9.35
N ASN A 175 -13.98 -18.91 -8.11
CA ASN A 175 -15.23 -19.28 -7.45
C ASN A 175 -15.26 -18.96 -5.95
N LEU A 176 -16.43 -18.58 -5.45
CA LEU A 176 -16.66 -18.36 -4.04
C LEU A 176 -16.57 -19.68 -3.28
N VAL A 177 -15.76 -19.73 -2.23
CA VAL A 177 -15.63 -20.89 -1.37
C VAL A 177 -16.17 -20.63 0.05
N ASN A 178 -16.13 -19.38 0.51
CA ASN A 178 -16.69 -19.00 1.81
C ASN A 178 -17.11 -17.53 1.83
N SER A 179 -18.02 -17.18 2.75
CA SER A 179 -18.47 -15.82 2.99
C SER A 179 -18.75 -15.62 4.47
N LEU A 180 -18.02 -14.71 5.11
CA LEU A 180 -18.15 -14.39 6.53
C LEU A 180 -18.90 -13.06 6.67
N SER A 181 -19.91 -13.02 7.55
CA SER A 181 -20.62 -11.77 7.85
C SER A 181 -19.75 -10.80 8.64
N LEU A 182 -19.77 -9.52 8.25
CA LEU A 182 -19.06 -8.42 8.88
C LEU A 182 -20.04 -7.27 9.20
N ASP A 183 -19.63 -6.32 10.07
CA ASP A 183 -20.51 -5.22 10.47
C ASP A 183 -20.50 -4.07 9.47
N GLY A 184 -19.32 -3.70 8.94
CA GLY A 184 -19.18 -2.62 7.98
C GLY A 184 -17.79 -2.58 7.36
N PRO A 185 -17.42 -3.57 6.52
CA PRO A 185 -16.07 -3.69 6.02
C PRO A 185 -15.70 -2.56 5.05
N TYR A 186 -14.43 -2.19 5.12
CA TYR A 186 -13.75 -1.25 4.24
C TYR A 186 -12.54 -1.93 3.59
N GLY A 187 -11.39 -1.27 3.57
CA GLY A 187 -10.14 -1.83 3.06
C GLY A 187 -9.63 -3.02 3.87
N LEU A 188 -8.76 -3.78 3.26
CA LEU A 188 -8.13 -4.95 3.85
C LEU A 188 -6.66 -5.04 3.45
N GLY A 189 -5.85 -5.76 4.23
CA GLY A 189 -4.43 -5.96 3.99
C GLY A 189 -4.03 -7.39 4.28
N LEU A 190 -3.10 -7.93 3.51
CA LEU A 190 -2.63 -9.30 3.63
C LEU A 190 -1.12 -9.33 3.84
N ASP A 191 -0.66 -10.06 4.85
CA ASP A 191 0.75 -10.36 5.09
C ASP A 191 0.91 -11.84 5.47
N GLY A 192 1.48 -12.61 4.55
CA GLY A 192 1.60 -14.05 4.71
C GLY A 192 0.25 -14.73 4.92
N ASN A 193 0.03 -15.30 6.11
CA ASN A 193 -1.22 -15.93 6.52
C ASN A 193 -2.04 -15.06 7.50
N VAL A 194 -1.78 -13.77 7.57
CA VAL A 194 -2.54 -12.82 8.39
C VAL A 194 -3.32 -11.86 7.48
N LEU A 195 -4.62 -11.81 7.66
CA LEU A 195 -5.51 -10.89 6.98
C LEU A 195 -6.04 -9.83 7.96
N PHE A 196 -5.88 -8.58 7.60
CA PHE A 196 -6.40 -7.42 8.32
C PHE A 196 -7.63 -6.89 7.58
N VAL A 197 -8.74 -6.67 8.28
CA VAL A 197 -9.98 -6.15 7.70
C VAL A 197 -10.44 -4.93 8.48
N CYS A 198 -10.51 -3.79 7.79
CA CYS A 198 -10.98 -2.53 8.37
C CYS A 198 -12.50 -2.50 8.42
N GLU A 199 -13.06 -1.99 9.52
CA GLU A 199 -14.51 -1.81 9.71
C GLU A 199 -14.90 -0.38 10.10
N GLY A 200 -14.15 0.61 9.60
CA GLY A 200 -14.41 2.02 9.87
C GLY A 200 -14.36 2.34 11.37
N SER A 201 -15.43 2.94 11.89
CA SER A 201 -15.56 3.24 13.31
C SER A 201 -15.71 2.02 14.22
N ASN A 202 -15.98 0.85 13.64
CA ASN A 202 -16.04 -0.40 14.40
C ASN A 202 -14.64 -0.98 14.68
N GLY A 203 -13.60 -0.55 13.94
CA GLY A 203 -12.23 -0.94 14.23
C GLY A 203 -11.53 -1.75 13.16
N LEU A 204 -10.62 -2.61 13.60
CA LEU A 204 -9.81 -3.49 12.75
C LEU A 204 -9.91 -4.92 13.25
N ARG A 205 -10.35 -5.84 12.39
CA ARG A 205 -10.32 -7.30 12.65
C ARG A 205 -9.06 -7.91 12.05
N VAL A 206 -8.55 -8.92 12.73
CA VAL A 206 -7.36 -9.67 12.30
C VAL A 206 -7.73 -11.14 12.23
N PHE A 207 -7.50 -11.74 11.09
CA PHE A 207 -7.80 -13.14 10.83
C PHE A 207 -6.50 -13.93 10.58
N ASN A 208 -6.46 -15.15 11.09
CA ASN A 208 -5.49 -16.18 10.71
C ASN A 208 -6.01 -16.93 9.48
N LEU A 209 -5.14 -17.19 8.53
CA LEU A 209 -5.38 -17.91 7.28
C LEU A 209 -4.63 -19.25 7.23
N ASP A 210 -4.40 -19.93 8.36
CA ASP A 210 -3.83 -21.27 8.35
C ASP A 210 -4.69 -22.24 7.54
N ASP A 211 -6.02 -22.05 7.57
CA ASP A 211 -6.97 -22.53 6.58
C ASP A 211 -7.46 -21.33 5.75
N PRO A 212 -6.94 -21.16 4.51
CA PRO A 212 -7.26 -19.98 3.70
C PRO A 212 -8.74 -19.88 3.31
N GLU A 213 -9.46 -21.01 3.25
CA GLU A 213 -10.89 -21.04 2.92
C GLU A 213 -11.78 -20.69 4.13
N SER A 214 -11.21 -20.74 5.35
CA SER A 214 -11.94 -20.53 6.59
C SER A 214 -11.19 -19.57 7.53
N PRO A 215 -11.10 -18.28 7.19
CA PRO A 215 -10.43 -17.27 8.02
C PRO A 215 -10.93 -17.30 9.46
N GLU A 216 -10.04 -17.46 10.42
CA GLU A 216 -10.34 -17.46 11.85
C GLU A 216 -10.01 -16.11 12.48
N GLU A 217 -11.00 -15.41 13.07
CA GLU A 217 -10.75 -14.16 13.78
C GLU A 217 -9.92 -14.43 15.04
N ILE A 218 -8.73 -13.84 15.10
CA ILE A 218 -7.80 -13.98 16.22
C ILE A 218 -7.68 -12.71 17.07
N ARG A 219 -8.05 -11.55 16.51
CA ARG A 219 -8.01 -10.24 17.19
C ARG A 219 -9.05 -9.29 16.64
N TYR A 220 -9.54 -8.43 17.54
CA TYR A 220 -10.41 -7.31 17.20
C TYR A 220 -9.99 -6.05 17.97
N LEU A 221 -9.50 -5.04 17.24
CA LEU A 221 -9.11 -3.73 17.78
C LEU A 221 -10.27 -2.75 17.55
N ASN A 222 -11.15 -2.63 18.51
CA ASN A 222 -12.40 -1.85 18.38
C ASN A 222 -12.29 -0.40 18.88
N ASP A 223 -11.10 0.04 19.27
CA ASP A 223 -10.81 1.37 19.80
C ASP A 223 -10.11 2.28 18.77
N ILE A 224 -9.99 1.83 17.54
CA ILE A 224 -9.41 2.59 16.42
C ILE A 224 -10.42 2.76 15.29
N ASN A 225 -10.27 3.85 14.50
CA ASN A 225 -10.99 4.00 13.25
C ASN A 225 -10.10 3.51 12.11
N ALA A 226 -10.56 2.55 11.33
CA ALA A 226 -9.79 1.92 10.27
C ALA A 226 -10.57 1.88 8.95
N ILE A 227 -10.08 2.61 7.94
CA ILE A 227 -10.66 2.68 6.59
C ILE A 227 -9.84 1.84 5.62
N ASP A 228 -8.50 1.92 5.68
CA ASP A 228 -7.60 1.10 4.89
C ASP A 228 -6.37 0.73 5.70
N VAL A 229 -5.65 -0.28 5.24
CA VAL A 229 -4.51 -0.83 5.97
C VAL A 229 -3.43 -1.31 5.03
N ILE A 230 -2.17 -1.00 5.37
CA ILE A 230 -0.99 -1.39 4.60
C ILE A 230 -0.04 -2.16 5.51
N PRO A 231 0.06 -3.49 5.37
CA PRO A 231 1.05 -4.28 6.08
C PRO A 231 2.46 -4.04 5.52
N LEU A 232 3.44 -3.85 6.40
CA LEU A 232 4.83 -3.56 6.07
C LEU A 232 5.79 -4.52 6.78
N GLY A 233 5.44 -5.81 6.87
CA GLY A 233 6.29 -6.85 7.44
C GLY A 233 6.58 -6.62 8.93
N GLY A 234 5.56 -6.74 9.78
CA GLY A 234 5.63 -6.53 11.24
C GLY A 234 5.16 -5.14 11.69
N THR A 235 5.11 -4.15 10.79
CA THR A 235 4.48 -2.84 11.04
C THR A 235 3.24 -2.71 10.18
N LEU A 236 2.14 -2.25 10.76
CA LEU A 236 0.89 -1.99 10.07
C LEU A 236 0.61 -0.49 10.03
N LEU A 237 0.40 0.05 8.84
CA LEU A 237 -0.07 1.41 8.67
C LEU A 237 -1.59 1.38 8.49
N VAL A 238 -2.32 1.98 9.42
CA VAL A 238 -3.79 2.08 9.39
C VAL A 238 -4.20 3.50 9.04
N VAL A 239 -5.02 3.63 8.01
CA VAL A 239 -5.60 4.90 7.58
C VAL A 239 -7.01 5.01 8.16
N GLY A 240 -7.22 5.97 9.03
CA GLY A 240 -8.53 6.33 9.57
C GLY A 240 -9.11 7.58 8.91
N THR A 241 -10.25 8.05 9.38
CA THR A 241 -10.90 9.27 8.88
C THR A 241 -10.14 10.55 9.24
N ASP A 242 -9.46 10.55 10.39
CA ASP A 242 -8.82 11.72 11.00
C ASP A 242 -7.40 11.44 11.51
N ALA A 243 -6.94 10.20 11.40
CA ALA A 243 -5.62 9.79 11.85
C ALA A 243 -4.97 8.74 10.94
N LEU A 244 -3.65 8.79 10.88
CA LEU A 244 -2.79 7.72 10.39
C LEU A 244 -2.17 7.06 11.62
N ILE A 245 -2.39 5.76 11.79
CA ILE A 245 -1.95 4.99 12.95
C ILE A 245 -0.91 3.98 12.51
N GLN A 246 0.20 3.93 13.21
CA GLN A 246 1.22 2.92 13.02
C GLN A 246 1.17 1.92 14.17
N LEU A 247 1.02 0.64 13.84
CA LEU A 247 0.96 -0.47 14.80
C LEU A 247 2.15 -1.41 14.61
N ASP A 248 2.66 -1.97 15.70
CA ASP A 248 3.55 -3.13 15.70
C ASP A 248 2.70 -4.39 15.84
N TYR A 249 2.79 -5.31 14.87
CA TYR A 249 2.13 -6.62 14.89
C TYR A 249 3.13 -7.79 14.80
N THR A 250 4.39 -7.55 15.11
CA THR A 250 5.40 -8.63 15.19
C THR A 250 4.99 -9.75 16.12
N ASP A 251 4.27 -9.41 17.19
CA ASP A 251 3.47 -10.35 18.00
C ASP A 251 1.98 -10.09 17.77
N ILE A 252 1.36 -10.92 16.94
CA ILE A 252 -0.05 -10.80 16.57
C ILE A 252 -1.00 -10.91 17.78
N ASN A 253 -0.54 -11.55 18.87
CA ASN A 253 -1.28 -11.64 20.12
C ASN A 253 -1.18 -10.38 20.98
N ASN A 254 -0.26 -9.47 20.65
CA ASN A 254 0.00 -8.27 21.43
C ASN A 254 0.33 -7.07 20.53
N ILE A 255 -0.60 -6.71 19.64
CA ILE A 255 -0.47 -5.58 18.74
C ILE A 255 -0.38 -4.28 19.56
N GLN A 256 0.64 -3.44 19.27
CA GLN A 256 0.92 -2.22 19.99
C GLN A 256 0.87 -0.99 19.08
N VAL A 257 0.36 0.13 19.59
CA VAL A 257 0.43 1.41 18.89
C VAL A 257 1.87 1.95 18.96
N ILE A 258 2.50 2.16 17.79
CA ILE A 258 3.81 2.81 17.69
C ILE A 258 3.64 4.33 17.66
N SER A 259 2.75 4.82 16.80
CA SER A 259 2.51 6.25 16.64
C SER A 259 1.11 6.55 16.10
N VAL A 260 0.64 7.75 16.37
CA VAL A 260 -0.60 8.30 15.82
C VAL A 260 -0.30 9.69 15.28
N MET A 261 -0.64 9.92 14.01
CA MET A 261 -0.53 11.22 13.36
C MET A 261 -1.93 11.69 12.96
N SER A 262 -2.37 12.83 13.48
CA SER A 262 -3.63 13.45 13.04
C SER A 262 -3.50 13.95 11.61
N ILE A 263 -4.49 13.65 10.77
CA ILE A 263 -4.62 14.10 9.37
C ILE A 263 -5.88 14.96 9.15
N GLY A 264 -6.69 15.13 10.18
CA GLY A 264 -7.82 16.05 10.20
C GLY A 264 -7.38 17.48 10.53
N ALA A 265 -8.02 18.47 9.90
CA ALA A 265 -7.82 19.89 10.19
C ALA A 265 -8.77 20.35 11.30
#